data_e866aac968eed0328744a13c53339b62
#
_entry.id   e866aac968eed0328744a13c53339b62
#
_cell.length_a   1.000
_cell.length_b   1.000
_cell.length_c   1.000
_cell.angle_alpha   90.00
_cell.angle_beta   90.00
_cell.angle_gamma   90.00
#
_symmetry.space_group_name_H-M   'P 1'
#
loop_
_entity.id
_entity.type
_entity.pdbx_description
1 polymer ?
#
loop_
_entity_poly.entity_id
_entity_poly.type
_entity_poly.pdbx_seq_one_letter_code
_entity_poly.pdbx_strand_id
1 'polypeptide(L)'
;EPYRRQRQMCIRDRHNRGEEVMKGKKVKKDTQRISLYRVRLEKDRDLMKQRRATGIAAPEEIVKVIKPVFDGADREQFVVLYLNMKLHPIGVEIIAIGGSYACNVEIKNVFKGAIVANAVAIAVAHNHPSGVPKPSEGDFTLTRQIAWAGEILGIRLIDHVIIGEDTFYSMKKENPGVSLTDIGLDQEEMDA
;
A
#
# COMPACT_ATOMS: atom_id res chain seq x y z
N GLU A 1 -10.06 -11.70 -23.18
CA GLU A 1 -10.06 -12.33 -21.86
C GLU A 1 -8.93 -11.79 -20.96
N PRO A 2 -9.09 -10.66 -20.27
CA PRO A 2 -8.02 -10.09 -19.42
C PRO A 2 -8.01 -10.62 -17.98
N TYR A 3 -8.99 -11.40 -17.53
CA TYR A 3 -9.18 -11.73 -16.10
C TYR A 3 -8.47 -13.00 -15.59
N ARG A 4 -7.70 -13.70 -16.43
CA ARG A 4 -7.12 -15.01 -16.08
C ARG A 4 -5.66 -15.00 -15.61
N ARG A 5 -5.00 -13.84 -15.53
CA ARG A 5 -3.56 -13.76 -15.18
C ARG A 5 -3.21 -13.41 -13.72
N GLN A 6 -4.19 -13.20 -12.86
CA GLN A 6 -3.92 -12.87 -11.44
C GLN A 6 -3.76 -14.08 -10.50
N ARG A 7 -3.72 -15.32 -11.02
CA ARG A 7 -3.51 -16.52 -10.21
C ARG A 7 -2.44 -17.42 -10.78
N GLN A 8 -1.21 -16.99 -10.82
CA GLN A 8 -0.09 -17.91 -10.91
C GLN A 8 1.09 -17.37 -10.10
N MET A 9 0.96 -17.41 -8.78
CA MET A 9 2.12 -17.62 -7.93
C MET A 9 2.60 -19.04 -8.26
N CYS A 10 3.58 -19.14 -9.17
CA CYS A 10 4.14 -20.42 -9.56
C CYS A 10 4.93 -21.02 -8.39
N ILE A 11 4.26 -21.85 -7.61
CA ILE A 11 4.90 -22.89 -6.81
C ILE A 11 5.30 -23.97 -7.80
N ARG A 12 6.54 -23.96 -8.29
CA ARG A 12 7.13 -25.11 -8.98
C ARG A 12 7.62 -26.08 -7.94
N ASP A 13 6.75 -26.99 -7.53
CA ASP A 13 7.16 -28.21 -6.84
C ASP A 13 7.94 -29.09 -7.81
N ARG A 14 9.25 -29.13 -7.64
CA ARG A 14 10.07 -30.21 -8.21
C ARG A 14 9.88 -31.45 -7.37
N HIS A 15 9.05 -32.37 -7.84
CA HIS A 15 8.98 -33.73 -7.31
C HIS A 15 10.31 -34.44 -7.57
N ASN A 16 11.03 -34.72 -6.52
CA ASN A 16 12.10 -35.68 -6.56
C ASN A 16 11.56 -37.01 -5.98
N ARG A 17 11.24 -37.98 -6.85
CA ARG A 17 10.91 -39.34 -6.45
C ARG A 17 12.22 -40.11 -6.33
N GLY A 18 12.56 -40.47 -5.13
CA GLY A 18 13.50 -41.52 -4.85
C GLY A 18 12.76 -42.64 -4.11
N GLU A 19 12.38 -43.69 -4.80
CA GLU A 19 11.88 -44.93 -4.17
C GLU A 19 13.05 -45.71 -3.65
N GLU A 20 13.21 -45.83 -2.34
CA GLU A 20 13.95 -46.93 -1.71
C GLU A 20 12.97 -47.89 -1.02
N VAL A 21 12.87 -49.07 -1.59
CA VAL A 21 12.14 -50.20 -1.00
C VAL A 21 13.01 -50.87 0.07
N MET A 22 12.72 -50.58 1.32
CA MET A 22 13.24 -51.37 2.44
C MET A 22 12.09 -51.89 3.30
N LYS A 23 11.98 -53.22 3.38
CA LYS A 23 11.05 -53.94 4.25
C LYS A 23 11.42 -53.69 5.72
N GLY A 24 10.50 -53.11 6.51
CA GLY A 24 10.61 -53.12 7.96
C GLY A 24 10.11 -51.83 8.60
N LYS A 25 8.96 -51.92 9.30
CA LYS A 25 8.34 -50.92 10.21
C LYS A 25 8.23 -49.48 9.69
N LYS A 26 7.02 -49.12 9.30
CA LYS A 26 6.66 -47.71 9.03
C LYS A 26 6.86 -46.85 10.29
N VAL A 27 8.04 -46.29 10.46
CA VAL A 27 8.24 -45.11 11.30
C VAL A 27 7.68 -43.95 10.48
N LYS A 28 6.55 -43.38 10.89
CA LYS A 28 6.09 -42.10 10.38
C LYS A 28 7.18 -41.08 10.73
N LYS A 29 8.08 -40.80 9.80
CA LYS A 29 8.95 -39.61 9.91
C LYS A 29 8.05 -38.41 9.79
N ASP A 30 7.79 -37.77 10.91
CA ASP A 30 7.17 -36.44 10.97
C ASP A 30 8.22 -35.45 10.47
N THR A 31 8.37 -35.38 9.13
CA THR A 31 9.34 -34.50 8.49
C THR A 31 8.60 -33.21 8.17
N GLN A 32 8.75 -32.24 9.05
CA GLN A 32 8.30 -30.86 8.79
C GLN A 32 9.11 -30.31 7.60
N ARG A 33 8.42 -29.94 6.52
CA ARG A 33 9.05 -29.29 5.37
C ARG A 33 9.07 -27.79 5.60
N ILE A 34 10.26 -27.21 5.61
CA ILE A 34 10.47 -25.77 5.68
C ILE A 34 10.80 -25.29 4.27
N SER A 35 10.01 -24.33 3.76
CA SER A 35 10.17 -23.76 2.41
C SER A 35 10.92 -22.45 2.48
N LEU A 36 11.87 -22.23 1.56
CA LEU A 36 12.53 -20.96 1.34
C LEU A 36 11.72 -20.14 0.34
N TYR A 37 11.29 -18.95 0.75
CA TYR A 37 10.55 -18.03 -0.12
C TYR A 37 11.46 -16.87 -0.56
N ARG A 38 11.26 -16.44 -1.81
CA ARG A 38 11.84 -15.20 -2.34
C ARG A 38 10.70 -14.29 -2.79
N VAL A 39 10.61 -13.13 -2.16
CA VAL A 39 9.63 -12.10 -2.52
C VAL A 39 10.25 -11.15 -3.55
N ARG A 40 9.53 -10.83 -4.61
CA ARG A 40 9.95 -9.91 -5.66
C ARG A 40 8.79 -9.01 -6.05
N LEU A 41 9.11 -7.74 -6.39
CA LEU A 41 8.18 -6.87 -7.08
C LEU A 41 8.21 -7.21 -8.57
N GLU A 42 7.03 -7.32 -9.17
CA GLU A 42 6.84 -7.45 -10.61
C GLU A 42 6.17 -6.18 -11.12
N LYS A 43 6.78 -5.56 -12.14
CA LYS A 43 6.25 -4.36 -12.75
C LYS A 43 5.06 -4.73 -13.63
N ASP A 44 3.90 -4.09 -13.40
CA ASP A 44 2.72 -4.25 -14.25
C ASP A 44 2.81 -3.33 -15.47
N ARG A 45 2.86 -2.02 -15.26
CA ARG A 45 2.94 -1.01 -16.33
C ARG A 45 3.66 0.27 -15.86
N ASP A 46 4.07 1.11 -16.80
CA ASP A 46 4.53 2.46 -16.52
C ASP A 46 3.35 3.42 -16.44
N LEU A 47 3.12 4.04 -15.30
CA LEU A 47 2.09 5.07 -15.13
C LEU A 47 2.48 6.38 -15.80
N MET A 48 3.78 6.73 -15.75
CA MET A 48 4.30 7.97 -16.30
C MET A 48 5.69 7.76 -16.91
N LYS A 49 5.93 8.37 -18.07
CA LYS A 49 7.28 8.55 -18.61
C LYS A 49 7.79 9.92 -18.17
N GLN A 50 8.35 10.01 -16.97
CA GLN A 50 9.02 11.23 -16.53
C GLN A 50 10.50 11.18 -16.86
N ARG A 51 11.00 12.22 -17.53
CA ARG A 51 12.43 12.36 -17.87
C ARG A 51 13.30 12.59 -16.63
N ARG A 52 12.76 13.17 -15.57
CA ARG A 52 13.36 13.30 -14.22
C ARG A 52 12.21 13.30 -13.21
N ALA A 53 12.24 12.38 -12.27
CA ALA A 53 11.38 12.45 -11.12
C ALA A 53 11.85 13.61 -10.24
N THR A 54 10.99 14.60 -10.02
CA THR A 54 11.17 15.61 -8.97
C THR A 54 10.72 14.98 -7.65
N GLY A 55 11.38 15.36 -6.55
CA GLY A 55 10.96 14.92 -5.22
C GLY A 55 9.57 15.50 -4.90
N ILE A 56 8.81 14.77 -4.11
CA ILE A 56 7.51 15.22 -3.60
C ILE A 56 7.76 16.29 -2.52
N ALA A 57 7.45 17.54 -2.84
CA ALA A 57 7.56 18.68 -1.93
C ALA A 57 6.19 19.24 -1.50
N ALA A 58 5.13 18.94 -2.27
CA ALA A 58 3.78 19.41 -2.02
C ALA A 58 2.74 18.34 -2.38
N PRO A 59 1.54 18.37 -1.79
CA PRO A 59 0.48 17.39 -2.07
C PRO A 59 0.02 17.39 -3.54
N GLU A 60 0.11 18.49 -4.24
CA GLU A 60 -0.18 18.59 -5.67
C GLU A 60 0.70 17.67 -6.52
N GLU A 61 1.95 17.42 -6.08
CA GLU A 61 2.87 16.50 -6.76
C GLU A 61 2.48 15.05 -6.51
N ILE A 62 1.98 14.72 -5.31
CA ILE A 62 1.39 13.41 -5.02
C ILE A 62 0.21 13.17 -5.95
N VAL A 63 -0.75 14.13 -5.99
CA VAL A 63 -1.94 14.05 -6.84
C VAL A 63 -1.56 13.82 -8.29
N LYS A 64 -0.60 14.59 -8.82
CA LYS A 64 -0.13 14.46 -10.20
C LYS A 64 0.37 13.05 -10.55
N VAL A 65 1.02 12.39 -9.60
CA VAL A 65 1.56 11.02 -9.80
C VAL A 65 0.46 9.97 -9.72
N ILE A 66 -0.47 10.13 -8.76
CA ILE A 66 -1.45 9.06 -8.45
C ILE A 66 -2.79 9.22 -9.17
N LYS A 67 -3.21 10.44 -9.56
CA LYS A 67 -4.50 10.66 -10.22
C LYS A 67 -4.73 9.75 -11.43
N PRO A 68 -3.74 9.47 -12.31
CA PRO A 68 -3.90 8.52 -13.42
C PRO A 68 -4.19 7.08 -13.01
N VAL A 69 -3.95 6.70 -11.75
CA VAL A 69 -4.30 5.36 -11.23
C VAL A 69 -5.80 5.20 -11.09
N PHE A 70 -6.50 6.31 -10.79
CA PHE A 70 -7.94 6.35 -10.58
C PHE A 70 -8.75 6.57 -11.86
N ASP A 71 -8.09 6.73 -13.02
CA ASP A 71 -8.77 6.92 -14.30
C ASP A 71 -9.68 5.73 -14.61
N GLY A 72 -10.98 5.98 -14.73
CA GLY A 72 -12.00 4.95 -14.97
C GLY A 72 -12.37 4.13 -13.73
N ALA A 73 -11.96 4.53 -12.53
CA ALA A 73 -12.37 3.87 -11.31
C ALA A 73 -13.87 4.08 -11.04
N ASP A 74 -14.62 2.98 -10.97
CA ASP A 74 -16.05 2.97 -10.69
C ASP A 74 -16.39 2.88 -9.19
N ARG A 75 -15.35 2.74 -8.37
CA ARG A 75 -15.43 2.57 -6.91
C ARG A 75 -14.20 3.12 -6.21
N GLU A 76 -14.28 3.19 -4.88
CA GLU A 76 -13.15 3.60 -4.07
C GLU A 76 -11.96 2.66 -4.23
N GLN A 77 -10.78 3.22 -4.43
CA GLN A 77 -9.52 2.51 -4.49
C GLN A 77 -8.53 3.16 -3.53
N PHE A 78 -7.79 2.36 -2.79
CA PHE A 78 -6.74 2.84 -1.90
C PHE A 78 -5.37 2.53 -2.49
N VAL A 79 -4.53 3.55 -2.59
CA VAL A 79 -3.25 3.53 -3.33
C VAL A 79 -2.11 3.94 -2.42
N VAL A 80 -0.98 3.29 -2.56
CA VAL A 80 0.27 3.65 -1.87
C VAL A 80 1.32 4.06 -2.90
N LEU A 81 1.90 5.25 -2.69
CA LEU A 81 3.04 5.78 -3.44
C LEU A 81 4.31 5.53 -2.62
N TYR A 82 5.26 4.79 -3.17
CA TYR A 82 6.54 4.49 -2.57
C TYR A 82 7.58 5.54 -2.93
N LEU A 83 8.37 6.00 -1.96
CA LEU A 83 9.33 7.07 -2.11
C LEU A 83 10.72 6.66 -1.63
N ASN A 84 11.74 7.11 -2.36
CA ASN A 84 13.13 6.94 -1.96
C ASN A 84 13.59 8.05 -0.98
N MET A 85 14.87 8.02 -0.58
CA MET A 85 15.48 8.97 0.36
C MET A 85 15.37 10.44 -0.11
N LYS A 86 15.26 10.70 -1.40
CA LYS A 86 15.06 12.06 -1.96
C LYS A 86 13.60 12.39 -2.19
N LEU A 87 12.69 11.59 -1.63
CA LEU A 87 11.24 11.65 -1.84
C LEU A 87 10.83 11.54 -3.32
N HIS A 88 11.66 10.92 -4.15
CA HIS A 88 11.28 10.63 -5.53
C HIS A 88 10.38 9.39 -5.58
N PRO A 89 9.30 9.41 -6.36
CA PRO A 89 8.46 8.23 -6.61
C PRO A 89 9.27 7.08 -7.21
N ILE A 90 9.15 5.88 -6.60
CA ILE A 90 9.78 4.64 -7.08
C ILE A 90 8.78 3.56 -7.45
N GLY A 91 7.53 3.71 -7.03
CA GLY A 91 6.45 2.80 -7.37
C GLY A 91 5.11 3.26 -6.81
N VAL A 92 4.03 2.74 -7.39
CA VAL A 92 2.65 2.94 -6.94
C VAL A 92 1.96 1.58 -6.93
N GLU A 93 1.17 1.29 -5.91
CA GLU A 93 0.40 0.05 -5.79
C GLU A 93 -1.04 0.35 -5.36
N ILE A 94 -2.02 -0.29 -6.02
CA ILE A 94 -3.40 -0.32 -5.54
C ILE A 94 -3.48 -1.48 -4.55
N ILE A 95 -3.69 -1.17 -3.28
CA ILE A 95 -3.69 -2.19 -2.22
C ILE A 95 -5.08 -2.65 -1.80
N ALA A 96 -6.09 -1.83 -2.09
CA ALA A 96 -7.48 -2.17 -1.82
C ALA A 96 -8.41 -1.53 -2.85
N ILE A 97 -9.47 -2.26 -3.20
CA ILE A 97 -10.57 -1.77 -4.04
C ILE A 97 -11.84 -2.01 -3.22
N GLY A 98 -12.55 -0.94 -2.93
CA GLY A 98 -13.75 -0.99 -2.10
C GLY A 98 -14.92 -1.71 -2.75
N GLY A 99 -15.83 -2.19 -1.92
CA GLY A 99 -17.17 -2.63 -2.31
C GLY A 99 -18.13 -1.43 -2.39
N SER A 100 -19.44 -1.70 -2.27
CA SER A 100 -20.46 -0.64 -2.35
C SER A 100 -20.49 0.32 -1.15
N TYR A 101 -19.80 0.00 -0.04
CA TYR A 101 -19.92 0.75 1.21
C TYR A 101 -18.61 1.19 1.86
N ALA A 102 -17.50 0.50 1.65
CA ALA A 102 -16.19 0.87 2.23
C ALA A 102 -15.04 0.12 1.56
N CYS A 103 -13.86 0.73 1.62
CA CYS A 103 -12.59 0.09 1.28
C CYS A 103 -11.93 -0.39 2.58
N ASN A 104 -11.85 -1.70 2.79
CA ASN A 104 -11.16 -2.26 3.96
C ASN A 104 -9.65 -2.31 3.71
N VAL A 105 -8.91 -1.39 4.32
CA VAL A 105 -7.46 -1.28 4.21
C VAL A 105 -6.79 -1.94 5.40
N GLU A 106 -6.01 -2.99 5.14
CA GLU A 106 -5.18 -3.62 6.16
C GLU A 106 -3.78 -2.99 6.19
N ILE A 107 -3.34 -2.52 7.34
CA ILE A 107 -2.02 -1.86 7.52
C ILE A 107 -0.86 -2.70 6.98
N LYS A 108 -0.89 -4.03 7.18
CA LYS A 108 0.13 -4.94 6.64
C LYS A 108 0.25 -4.86 5.12
N ASN A 109 -0.85 -4.61 4.40
CA ASN A 109 -0.85 -4.51 2.94
C ASN A 109 -0.27 -3.17 2.49
N VAL A 110 -0.47 -2.07 3.26
CA VAL A 110 0.15 -0.76 3.00
C VAL A 110 1.67 -0.85 2.99
N PHE A 111 2.25 -1.55 3.96
CA PHE A 111 3.70 -1.61 4.12
C PHE A 111 4.38 -2.78 3.41
N LYS A 112 3.64 -3.80 3.01
CA LYS A 112 4.19 -4.99 2.33
C LYS A 112 5.00 -4.62 1.08
N GLY A 113 4.43 -3.83 0.18
CA GLY A 113 5.10 -3.39 -1.04
C GLY A 113 6.21 -2.37 -0.73
N ALA A 114 6.00 -1.46 0.23
CA ALA A 114 6.98 -0.47 0.65
C ALA A 114 8.29 -1.11 1.17
N ILE A 115 8.17 -2.17 1.99
CA ILE A 115 9.31 -2.93 2.51
C ILE A 115 10.07 -3.61 1.35
N VAL A 116 9.35 -4.28 0.44
CA VAL A 116 9.97 -4.98 -0.70
C VAL A 116 10.62 -3.99 -1.68
N ALA A 117 10.04 -2.78 -1.83
CA ALA A 117 10.60 -1.70 -2.66
C ALA A 117 11.78 -0.97 -2.01
N ASN A 118 12.14 -1.26 -0.75
CA ASN A 118 13.08 -0.48 0.05
C ASN A 118 12.70 1.01 0.10
N ALA A 119 11.40 1.31 0.21
CA ALA A 119 10.92 2.67 0.38
C ALA A 119 11.33 3.21 1.76
N VAL A 120 11.68 4.49 1.83
CA VAL A 120 11.98 5.18 3.10
C VAL A 120 10.83 6.04 3.58
N ALA A 121 9.90 6.32 2.67
CA ALA A 121 8.65 7.01 2.98
C ALA A 121 7.56 6.55 2.03
N ILE A 122 6.32 6.79 2.43
CA ILE A 122 5.13 6.55 1.62
C ILE A 122 4.23 7.79 1.64
N ALA A 123 3.45 7.97 0.58
CA ALA A 123 2.22 8.73 0.62
C ALA A 123 1.07 7.78 0.28
N VAL A 124 -0.08 7.99 0.89
CA VAL A 124 -1.27 7.20 0.57
C VAL A 124 -2.36 8.08 -0.01
N ALA A 125 -3.22 7.48 -0.82
CA ALA A 125 -4.38 8.19 -1.36
C ALA A 125 -5.54 7.25 -1.62
N HIS A 126 -6.74 7.80 -1.61
CA HIS A 126 -7.93 7.15 -2.12
C HIS A 126 -8.81 8.15 -2.87
N ASN A 127 -9.66 7.64 -3.76
CA ASN A 127 -10.64 8.45 -4.46
C ASN A 127 -12.01 8.31 -3.79
N HIS A 128 -12.76 9.40 -3.76
CA HIS A 128 -14.19 9.39 -3.41
C HIS A 128 -15.04 9.40 -4.70
N PRO A 129 -15.78 8.33 -5.02
CA PRO A 129 -16.67 8.30 -6.18
C PRO A 129 -17.77 9.35 -6.16
N SER A 130 -18.09 9.90 -4.98
CA SER A 130 -19.00 11.03 -4.84
C SER A 130 -18.47 12.34 -5.42
N GLY A 131 -17.18 12.41 -5.76
CA GLY A 131 -16.50 13.61 -6.24
C GLY A 131 -16.11 14.60 -5.13
N VAL A 132 -16.56 14.41 -3.88
CA VAL A 132 -16.29 15.32 -2.76
C VAL A 132 -15.16 14.75 -1.90
N PRO A 133 -13.99 15.39 -1.80
CA PRO A 133 -12.83 14.85 -1.10
C PRO A 133 -12.84 15.15 0.41
N LYS A 134 -14.03 15.18 1.04
CA LYS A 134 -14.15 15.44 2.48
C LYS A 134 -13.80 14.17 3.25
N PRO A 135 -12.80 14.21 4.18
CA PRO A 135 -12.44 13.04 4.98
C PRO A 135 -13.58 12.60 5.90
N SER A 136 -13.68 11.30 6.10
CA SER A 136 -14.49 10.67 7.14
C SER A 136 -13.68 10.44 8.41
N GLU A 137 -14.34 10.15 9.53
CA GLU A 137 -13.68 9.71 10.77
C GLU A 137 -12.81 8.45 10.56
N GLY A 138 -13.27 7.56 9.66
CA GLY A 138 -12.50 6.38 9.26
C GLY A 138 -11.18 6.74 8.60
N ASP A 139 -11.15 7.79 7.76
CA ASP A 139 -9.95 8.25 7.07
C ASP A 139 -8.93 8.83 8.05
N PHE A 140 -9.37 9.60 9.04
CA PHE A 140 -8.50 10.08 10.10
C PHE A 140 -7.92 8.92 10.91
N THR A 141 -8.76 7.98 11.33
CA THR A 141 -8.32 6.80 12.09
C THR A 141 -7.32 5.95 11.31
N LEU A 142 -7.59 5.68 10.03
CA LEU A 142 -6.70 4.94 9.15
C LEU A 142 -5.36 5.68 8.96
N THR A 143 -5.40 7.02 8.80
CA THR A 143 -4.20 7.85 8.66
C THR A 143 -3.31 7.72 9.89
N ARG A 144 -3.87 7.84 11.10
CA ARG A 144 -3.13 7.65 12.35
C ARG A 144 -2.50 6.26 12.43
N GLN A 145 -3.26 5.21 12.14
CA GLN A 145 -2.75 3.84 12.17
C GLN A 145 -1.59 3.62 11.22
N ILE A 146 -1.68 4.16 9.98
CA ILE A 146 -0.59 4.08 9.00
C ILE A 146 0.62 4.89 9.49
N ALA A 147 0.42 6.10 10.01
CA ALA A 147 1.51 6.93 10.52
C ALA A 147 2.25 6.23 11.66
N TRP A 148 1.54 5.72 12.67
CA TRP A 148 2.12 4.95 13.78
C TRP A 148 2.88 3.71 13.31
N ALA A 149 2.30 2.94 12.40
CA ALA A 149 2.99 1.77 11.84
C ALA A 149 4.25 2.18 11.06
N GLY A 150 4.19 3.31 10.36
CA GLY A 150 5.32 3.88 9.62
C GLY A 150 6.49 4.27 10.54
N GLU A 151 6.20 4.88 11.69
CA GLU A 151 7.23 5.21 12.70
C GLU A 151 7.92 3.93 13.21
N ILE A 152 7.15 2.88 13.54
CA ILE A 152 7.70 1.60 14.01
C ILE A 152 8.58 0.94 12.94
N LEU A 153 8.17 1.00 11.67
CA LEU A 153 8.87 0.36 10.55
C LEU A 153 10.01 1.20 9.98
N GLY A 154 10.15 2.47 10.39
CA GLY A 154 11.10 3.42 9.79
C GLY A 154 10.74 3.81 8.35
N ILE A 155 9.46 3.72 7.96
CA ILE A 155 8.91 4.09 6.65
C ILE A 155 7.86 5.17 6.86
N ARG A 156 8.28 6.43 6.85
CA ARG A 156 7.43 7.56 7.25
C ARG A 156 6.26 7.79 6.28
N LEU A 157 5.05 7.99 6.82
CA LEU A 157 3.94 8.55 6.07
C LEU A 157 4.17 10.05 5.88
N ILE A 158 4.20 10.52 4.63
CA ILE A 158 4.39 11.96 4.34
C ILE A 158 3.07 12.71 4.17
N ASP A 159 2.05 12.05 3.65
CA ASP A 159 0.70 12.60 3.51
C ASP A 159 -0.33 11.50 3.22
N HIS A 160 -1.61 11.80 3.49
CA HIS A 160 -2.76 11.06 3.00
C HIS A 160 -3.64 12.02 2.20
N VAL A 161 -3.86 11.70 0.93
CA VAL A 161 -4.58 12.56 0.00
C VAL A 161 -5.87 11.91 -0.47
N ILE A 162 -6.99 12.62 -0.34
CA ILE A 162 -8.30 12.18 -0.81
C ILE A 162 -8.59 12.88 -2.13
N ILE A 163 -8.87 12.11 -3.18
CA ILE A 163 -9.10 12.61 -4.53
C ILE A 163 -10.61 12.72 -4.77
N GLY A 164 -11.09 13.92 -5.04
CA GLY A 164 -12.42 14.17 -5.59
C GLY A 164 -12.40 14.31 -7.12
N GLU A 165 -13.47 14.81 -7.69
CA GLU A 165 -13.59 15.02 -9.14
C GLU A 165 -12.62 16.09 -9.63
N ASP A 166 -12.73 17.34 -9.12
CA ASP A 166 -11.91 18.50 -9.52
C ASP A 166 -10.93 18.94 -8.44
N THR A 167 -11.10 18.46 -7.22
CA THR A 167 -10.35 18.90 -6.05
C THR A 167 -9.80 17.72 -5.27
N PHE A 168 -8.93 18.00 -4.33
CA PHE A 168 -8.39 17.00 -3.41
C PHE A 168 -8.29 17.60 -2.00
N TYR A 169 -8.21 16.70 -1.01
CA TYR A 169 -7.92 17.04 0.38
C TYR A 169 -6.60 16.40 0.78
N SER A 170 -5.70 17.15 1.40
CA SER A 170 -4.46 16.67 1.97
C SER A 170 -4.56 16.70 3.50
N MET A 171 -4.43 15.56 4.15
CA MET A 171 -4.50 15.49 5.62
C MET A 171 -3.46 16.41 6.26
N LYS A 172 -2.25 16.46 5.72
CA LYS A 172 -1.16 17.26 6.27
C LYS A 172 -1.34 18.76 6.01
N LYS A 173 -1.75 19.15 4.80
CA LYS A 173 -1.89 20.56 4.41
C LYS A 173 -3.04 21.25 5.12
N GLU A 174 -4.17 20.55 5.27
CA GLU A 174 -5.38 21.09 5.87
C GLU A 174 -5.33 21.04 7.42
N ASN A 175 -4.33 20.37 8.01
CA ASN A 175 -4.10 20.30 9.46
C ASN A 175 -2.68 20.76 9.82
N PRO A 176 -2.34 22.03 9.58
CA PRO A 176 -0.99 22.54 9.81
C PRO A 176 -0.64 22.50 11.29
N GLY A 177 0.56 21.98 11.61
CA GLY A 177 1.06 21.88 12.99
C GLY A 177 0.63 20.59 13.72
N VAL A 178 -0.28 19.81 13.17
CA VAL A 178 -0.69 18.52 13.74
C VAL A 178 0.13 17.40 13.10
N SER A 179 0.63 16.47 13.92
CA SER A 179 1.26 15.24 13.41
C SER A 179 0.22 14.34 12.75
N LEU A 180 0.63 13.57 11.71
CA LEU A 180 -0.26 12.56 11.14
C LEU A 180 -0.55 11.40 12.11
N THR A 181 0.24 11.25 13.19
CA THR A 181 -0.04 10.33 14.29
C THR A 181 -1.18 10.79 15.19
N ASP A 182 -1.46 12.09 15.20
CA ASP A 182 -2.40 12.73 16.13
C ASP A 182 -3.59 13.37 15.40
N ILE A 183 -3.60 13.28 14.07
CA ILE A 183 -4.61 13.93 13.22
C ILE A 183 -6.03 13.43 13.54
N GLY A 184 -6.96 14.36 13.68
CA GLY A 184 -8.37 14.06 14.00
C GLY A 184 -8.61 13.65 15.47
N LEU A 185 -7.63 13.80 16.36
CA LEU A 185 -7.83 13.73 17.82
C LEU A 185 -8.24 15.12 18.33
N ASP A 186 -9.06 15.14 19.35
CA ASP A 186 -9.32 16.36 20.11
C ASP A 186 -8.21 16.61 21.15
N GLN A 187 -8.26 17.78 21.82
CA GLN A 187 -7.20 18.16 22.75
C GLN A 187 -7.15 17.23 23.98
N GLU A 188 -8.30 16.66 24.40
CA GLU A 188 -8.38 15.75 25.54
C GLU A 188 -7.79 14.38 25.21
N GLU A 189 -7.96 13.92 23.95
CA GLU A 189 -7.39 12.66 23.48
C GLU A 189 -5.88 12.75 23.22
N MET A 190 -5.34 13.95 22.91
CA MET A 190 -3.91 14.17 22.68
C MET A 190 -3.11 14.22 24.00
N ASP A 191 -3.74 14.58 25.11
CA ASP A 191 -3.10 14.74 26.43
C ASP A 191 -3.21 13.46 27.30
N ALA A 192 -3.91 12.42 26.81
CA ALA A 192 -4.12 11.14 27.51
C ALA A 192 -3.08 10.08 27.13
#